data_5909f58a634ac1482d035fc9f34ce689
#
_entry.id   5909f58a634ac1482d035fc9f34ce689
#
_cell.length_a   1.000
_cell.length_b   1.000
_cell.length_c   1.000
_cell.angle_alpha   90.00
_cell.angle_beta   90.00
_cell.angle_gamma   90.00
#
_symmetry.space_group_name_H-M   'P 1'
#
loop_
_entity.id
_entity.type
_entity.pdbx_description
1 polymer ?
#
loop_
_entity_poly.entity_id
_entity_poly.type
_entity_poly.pdbx_seq_one_letter_code
_entity_poly.pdbx_strand_id
1 'polypeptide(L)'
;ELRKAVVDATAFCAAHKVSLAEIEATAVGSVERLSRIQDGMNALISPDPLRRDFFAHERLVSTLYRAVKPDPSALEFASRVACLTTLTEAIRAKLNPNPPDISQVMGQINGLLDQSITGHEIRQSGPPPLDLSKINFEALGQRFKESKHKNTDLEVLKAAIRAQLERMIQLNHTRADFASRFEALIESC
;
A
#
# COMPACT_ATOMS: atom_id res chain seq x y z
N GLU A 1 26.89 4.29 13.89
CA GLU A 1 25.50 4.75 13.72
C GLU A 1 24.77 3.95 12.63
N LEU A 2 25.24 3.89 11.35
CA LEU A 2 24.61 3.17 10.26
C LEU A 2 24.35 1.68 10.59
N ARG A 3 25.37 0.96 11.08
CA ARG A 3 25.25 -0.47 11.45
C ARG A 3 24.12 -0.68 12.46
N LYS A 4 24.04 0.17 13.48
CA LYS A 4 22.98 0.11 14.50
C LYS A 4 21.61 0.32 13.87
N ALA A 5 21.43 1.36 13.05
CA ALA A 5 20.16 1.64 12.38
C ALA A 5 19.71 0.49 11.48
N VAL A 6 20.65 -0.15 10.75
CA VAL A 6 20.36 -1.33 9.91
C VAL A 6 19.94 -2.53 10.77
N VAL A 7 20.61 -2.77 11.91
CA VAL A 7 20.23 -3.85 12.83
C VAL A 7 18.84 -3.60 13.41
N ASP A 8 18.56 -2.38 13.87
CA ASP A 8 17.27 -2.02 14.46
C ASP A 8 16.13 -2.15 13.43
N ALA A 9 16.34 -1.66 12.21
CA ALA A 9 15.36 -1.81 11.10
C ALA A 9 15.14 -3.28 10.73
N THR A 10 16.20 -4.10 10.73
CA THR A 10 16.11 -5.55 10.45
C THR A 10 15.33 -6.27 11.55
N ALA A 11 15.61 -5.95 12.81
CA ALA A 11 14.89 -6.52 13.95
C ALA A 11 13.41 -6.12 13.95
N PHE A 12 13.12 -4.87 13.60
CA PHE A 12 11.74 -4.40 13.44
C PHE A 12 10.99 -5.21 12.37
N CYS A 13 11.56 -5.37 11.17
CA CYS A 13 10.96 -6.19 10.11
C CYS A 13 10.73 -7.64 10.56
N ALA A 14 11.72 -8.25 11.23
CA ALA A 14 11.62 -9.62 11.73
C ALA A 14 10.52 -9.79 12.77
N ALA A 15 10.33 -8.83 13.68
CA ALA A 15 9.23 -8.82 14.65
C ALA A 15 7.85 -8.85 13.98
N HIS A 16 7.76 -8.33 12.77
CA HIS A 16 6.54 -8.32 11.94
C HIS A 16 6.55 -9.39 10.84
N LYS A 17 7.32 -10.47 11.03
CA LYS A 17 7.39 -11.63 10.12
C LYS A 17 7.90 -11.32 8.72
N VAL A 18 8.69 -10.27 8.57
CA VAL A 18 9.34 -9.90 7.31
C VAL A 18 10.83 -10.20 7.39
N SER A 19 11.29 -11.21 6.68
CA SER A 19 12.70 -11.59 6.60
C SER A 19 13.38 -10.88 5.44
N LEU A 20 14.12 -9.80 5.74
CA LEU A 20 14.91 -9.09 4.72
C LEU A 20 15.98 -9.99 4.10
N ALA A 21 16.58 -10.90 4.89
CA ALA A 21 17.59 -11.84 4.40
C ALA A 21 17.03 -12.80 3.35
N GLU A 22 15.79 -13.27 3.51
CA GLU A 22 15.13 -14.10 2.51
C GLU A 22 14.82 -13.33 1.22
N ILE A 23 14.43 -12.06 1.31
CA ILE A 23 14.24 -11.22 0.13
C ILE A 23 15.59 -11.02 -0.61
N GLU A 24 16.68 -10.77 0.14
CA GLU A 24 18.02 -10.59 -0.42
C GLU A 24 18.53 -11.86 -1.11
N ALA A 25 18.21 -13.04 -0.57
CA ALA A 25 18.63 -14.33 -1.12
C ALA A 25 17.98 -14.66 -2.47
N THR A 26 16.86 -14.00 -2.82
CA THR A 26 16.17 -14.21 -4.09
C THR A 26 16.77 -13.38 -5.22
N ALA A 27 16.81 -13.95 -6.45
CA ALA A 27 17.33 -13.24 -7.61
C ALA A 27 16.51 -11.97 -7.93
N VAL A 28 17.22 -10.89 -8.28
CA VAL A 28 16.57 -9.65 -8.70
C VAL A 28 15.75 -9.88 -9.96
N GLY A 29 14.49 -9.43 -9.95
CA GLY A 29 13.55 -9.63 -11.06
C GLY A 29 12.84 -10.98 -11.08
N SER A 30 13.11 -11.89 -10.13
CA SER A 30 12.40 -13.16 -10.04
C SER A 30 10.97 -12.99 -9.50
N VAL A 31 10.07 -13.88 -9.92
CA VAL A 31 8.69 -13.95 -9.42
C VAL A 31 8.68 -14.25 -7.91
N GLU A 32 9.62 -15.06 -7.43
CA GLU A 32 9.77 -15.37 -6.02
C GLU A 32 10.09 -14.11 -5.20
N ARG A 33 11.05 -13.28 -5.66
CA ARG A 33 11.37 -12.02 -5.00
C ARG A 33 10.17 -11.08 -4.96
N LEU A 34 9.43 -11.00 -6.05
CA LEU A 34 8.20 -10.20 -6.12
C LEU A 34 7.16 -10.69 -5.12
N SER A 35 6.94 -12.00 -5.01
CA SER A 35 6.02 -12.58 -4.02
C SER A 35 6.44 -12.25 -2.59
N ARG A 36 7.73 -12.37 -2.25
CA ARG A 36 8.24 -12.03 -0.90
C ARG A 36 8.11 -10.54 -0.57
N ILE A 37 8.32 -9.67 -1.57
CA ILE A 37 8.09 -8.23 -1.41
C ILE A 37 6.61 -7.95 -1.17
N GLN A 38 5.69 -8.61 -1.89
CA GLN A 38 4.25 -8.47 -1.68
C GLN A 38 3.81 -8.96 -0.29
N ASP A 39 4.33 -10.10 0.16
CA ASP A 39 4.06 -10.62 1.51
C ASP A 39 4.60 -9.65 2.59
N GLY A 40 5.83 -9.14 2.42
CA GLY A 40 6.42 -8.14 3.32
C GLY A 40 5.65 -6.81 3.32
N MET A 41 5.25 -6.33 2.15
CA MET A 41 4.39 -5.15 2.03
C MET A 41 3.07 -5.35 2.78
N ASN A 42 2.39 -6.48 2.59
CA ASN A 42 1.13 -6.78 3.27
C ASN A 42 1.27 -6.82 4.80
N ALA A 43 2.42 -7.27 5.31
CA ALA A 43 2.69 -7.30 6.75
C ALA A 43 2.94 -5.90 7.35
N LEU A 44 3.54 -4.98 6.58
CA LEU A 44 4.00 -3.67 7.07
C LEU A 44 3.08 -2.51 6.72
N ILE A 45 2.09 -2.71 5.84
CA ILE A 45 1.23 -1.62 5.36
C ILE A 45 0.18 -1.19 6.39
N SER A 46 -0.23 -2.08 7.27
CA SER A 46 -1.29 -1.88 8.26
C SER A 46 -0.90 -2.52 9.61
N PRO A 47 -1.27 -1.90 10.73
CA PRO A 47 -1.97 -0.62 10.90
C PRO A 47 -1.09 0.62 10.65
N ASP A 48 -1.70 1.79 10.58
CA ASP A 48 -1.01 3.07 10.33
C ASP A 48 0.20 3.35 11.24
N PRO A 49 0.14 3.12 12.57
CA PRO A 49 1.30 3.31 13.44
C PRO A 49 2.49 2.42 13.02
N LEU A 50 2.26 1.14 12.76
CA LEU A 50 3.28 0.20 12.31
C LEU A 50 3.95 0.67 11.01
N ARG A 51 3.15 1.12 10.03
CA ARG A 51 3.66 1.64 8.78
C ARG A 51 4.52 2.89 8.97
N ARG A 52 4.10 3.83 9.84
CA ARG A 52 4.88 5.04 10.17
C ARG A 52 6.21 4.69 10.81
N ASP A 53 6.23 3.74 11.73
CA ASP A 53 7.45 3.28 12.39
C ASP A 53 8.39 2.63 11.38
N PHE A 54 7.88 1.78 10.48
CA PHE A 54 8.66 1.21 9.38
C PHE A 54 9.29 2.30 8.50
N PHE A 55 8.52 3.31 8.10
CA PHE A 55 9.04 4.42 7.29
C PHE A 55 10.08 5.26 8.04
N ALA A 56 9.95 5.41 9.36
CA ALA A 56 10.93 6.09 10.18
C ALA A 56 12.27 5.31 10.21
N HIS A 57 12.23 3.99 10.37
CA HIS A 57 13.41 3.13 10.30
C HIS A 57 14.10 3.21 8.93
N GLU A 58 13.33 3.06 7.84
CA GLU A 58 13.88 3.16 6.49
C GLU A 58 14.53 4.52 6.24
N ARG A 59 13.84 5.61 6.61
CA ARG A 59 14.35 6.97 6.42
C ARG A 59 15.65 7.19 7.17
N LEU A 60 15.77 6.71 8.41
CA LEU A 60 17.00 6.81 9.19
C LEU A 60 18.14 6.06 8.51
N VAL A 61 17.89 4.80 8.12
CA VAL A 61 18.89 3.95 7.44
C VAL A 61 19.34 4.60 6.12
N SER A 62 18.39 5.04 5.29
CA SER A 62 18.69 5.67 4.00
C SER A 62 19.46 7.00 4.15
N THR A 63 19.15 7.79 5.18
CA THR A 63 19.84 9.03 5.46
C THR A 63 21.28 8.78 5.89
N LEU A 64 21.49 7.86 6.83
CA LEU A 64 22.82 7.49 7.31
C LEU A 64 23.65 6.83 6.22
N TYR A 65 23.04 5.96 5.41
CA TYR A 65 23.72 5.33 4.28
C TYR A 65 24.22 6.34 3.24
N ARG A 66 23.41 7.34 2.91
CA ARG A 66 23.84 8.45 2.01
C ARG A 66 24.95 9.30 2.62
N ALA A 67 24.89 9.56 3.92
CA ALA A 67 25.90 10.35 4.61
C ALA A 67 27.25 9.66 4.69
N VAL A 68 27.28 8.32 4.74
CA VAL A 68 28.54 7.53 4.82
C VAL A 68 29.14 7.29 3.43
N LYS A 69 28.35 7.34 2.34
CA LYS A 69 28.90 7.24 0.98
C LYS A 69 29.86 8.40 0.70
N PRO A 70 31.02 8.19 0.06
CA PRO A 70 31.43 7.00 -0.70
C PRO A 70 32.29 5.99 0.06
N ASP A 71 32.26 5.94 1.39
CA ASP A 71 33.07 4.99 2.17
C ASP A 71 32.80 3.54 1.74
N PRO A 72 33.84 2.75 1.40
CA PRO A 72 33.68 1.35 1.03
C PRO A 72 33.00 0.49 2.09
N SER A 73 33.13 0.83 3.38
CA SER A 73 32.45 0.14 4.48
C SER A 73 30.92 0.21 4.40
N ALA A 74 30.36 1.19 3.70
CA ALA A 74 28.95 1.31 3.49
C ALA A 74 28.39 0.22 2.52
N LEU A 75 29.23 -0.35 1.66
CA LEU A 75 28.82 -1.31 0.64
C LEU A 75 28.24 -2.60 1.25
N GLU A 76 28.71 -3.00 2.44
CA GLU A 76 28.15 -4.15 3.16
C GLU A 76 26.65 -4.03 3.44
N PHE A 77 26.11 -2.80 3.55
CA PHE A 77 24.71 -2.54 3.82
C PHE A 77 23.87 -2.30 2.57
N ALA A 78 24.48 -2.22 1.38
CA ALA A 78 23.80 -1.80 0.14
C ALA A 78 22.56 -2.66 -0.18
N SER A 79 22.67 -3.97 -0.07
CA SER A 79 21.55 -4.91 -0.35
C SER A 79 20.40 -4.71 0.64
N ARG A 80 20.73 -4.57 1.93
CA ARG A 80 19.73 -4.36 2.99
C ARG A 80 19.00 -3.03 2.85
N VAL A 81 19.74 -1.96 2.54
CA VAL A 81 19.17 -0.64 2.26
C VAL A 81 18.26 -0.71 1.04
N ALA A 82 18.69 -1.37 -0.03
CA ALA A 82 17.87 -1.54 -1.23
C ALA A 82 16.57 -2.30 -0.94
N CYS A 83 16.60 -3.35 -0.12
CA CYS A 83 15.40 -4.07 0.28
C CYS A 83 14.41 -3.19 1.07
N LEU A 84 14.90 -2.43 2.05
CA LEU A 84 14.06 -1.52 2.84
C LEU A 84 13.41 -0.44 1.94
N THR A 85 14.21 0.17 1.05
CA THR A 85 13.71 1.17 0.10
C THR A 85 12.67 0.57 -0.84
N THR A 86 12.93 -0.63 -1.38
CA THR A 86 11.96 -1.30 -2.27
C THR A 86 10.62 -1.57 -1.58
N LEU A 87 10.63 -2.05 -0.32
CA LEU A 87 9.41 -2.25 0.46
C LEU A 87 8.67 -0.92 0.70
N THR A 88 9.40 0.13 1.05
CA THR A 88 8.83 1.47 1.25
C THR A 88 8.19 2.01 -0.02
N GLU A 89 8.88 1.90 -1.16
CA GLU A 89 8.35 2.33 -2.45
C GLU A 89 7.12 1.52 -2.86
N ALA A 90 7.14 0.20 -2.66
CA ALA A 90 6.00 -0.67 -2.93
C ALA A 90 4.77 -0.27 -2.09
N ILE A 91 4.95 0.00 -0.79
CA ILE A 91 3.86 0.47 0.07
C ILE A 91 3.34 1.83 -0.39
N ARG A 92 4.24 2.79 -0.66
CA ARG A 92 3.85 4.13 -1.13
C ARG A 92 3.11 4.08 -2.47
N ALA A 93 3.58 3.26 -3.41
CA ALA A 93 2.92 3.08 -4.71
C ALA A 93 1.49 2.54 -4.55
N LYS A 94 1.28 1.61 -3.61
CA LYS A 94 -0.05 1.06 -3.33
C LYS A 94 -0.99 2.05 -2.65
N LEU A 95 -0.45 2.93 -1.80
CA LEU A 95 -1.24 3.94 -1.08
C LEU A 95 -1.43 5.24 -1.87
N ASN A 96 -0.67 5.40 -2.98
CA ASN A 96 -0.78 6.61 -3.78
C ASN A 96 -2.11 6.62 -4.56
N PRO A 97 -3.00 7.61 -4.32
CA PRO A 97 -4.29 7.71 -5.00
C PRO A 97 -4.17 8.21 -6.45
N ASN A 98 -3.01 8.06 -7.09
CA ASN A 98 -2.80 8.55 -8.46
C ASN A 98 -3.69 7.78 -9.45
N PRO A 99 -4.41 8.47 -10.39
CA PRO A 99 -5.40 7.88 -11.29
C PRO A 99 -4.99 6.60 -12.05
N PRO A 100 -3.72 6.36 -12.43
CA PRO A 100 -3.33 5.10 -13.07
C PRO A 100 -3.49 3.86 -12.18
N ASP A 101 -3.23 3.99 -10.87
CA ASP A 101 -3.37 2.86 -9.93
C ASP A 101 -4.83 2.62 -9.53
N ILE A 102 -5.63 3.68 -9.47
CA ILE A 102 -7.08 3.57 -9.29
C ILE A 102 -7.70 2.84 -10.49
N SER A 103 -7.17 3.03 -11.70
CA SER A 103 -7.68 2.35 -12.90
C SER A 103 -7.48 0.84 -12.84
N GLN A 104 -6.41 0.33 -12.24
CA GLN A 104 -6.21 -1.12 -12.04
C GLN A 104 -7.14 -1.70 -10.97
N VAL A 105 -7.31 -0.99 -9.86
CA VAL A 105 -8.27 -1.38 -8.81
C VAL A 105 -9.70 -1.26 -9.33
N MET A 106 -10.00 -0.18 -10.06
CA MET A 106 -11.31 0.02 -10.71
C MET A 106 -11.55 -0.96 -11.86
N GLY A 107 -10.51 -1.33 -12.61
CA GLY A 107 -10.62 -2.39 -13.62
C GLY A 107 -10.92 -3.76 -13.00
N GLN A 108 -10.36 -4.05 -11.84
CA GLN A 108 -10.67 -5.27 -11.09
C GLN A 108 -12.05 -5.21 -10.42
N ILE A 109 -12.47 -4.05 -9.91
CA ILE A 109 -13.82 -3.81 -9.36
C ILE A 109 -14.85 -3.81 -10.49
N ASN A 110 -14.58 -3.16 -11.62
CA ASN A 110 -15.43 -3.14 -12.79
C ASN A 110 -15.53 -4.53 -13.45
N GLY A 111 -14.46 -5.31 -13.50
CA GLY A 111 -14.51 -6.70 -13.96
C GLY A 111 -15.39 -7.62 -13.08
N LEU A 112 -15.55 -7.26 -11.80
CA LEU A 112 -16.51 -7.91 -10.90
C LEU A 112 -17.95 -7.38 -11.08
N LEU A 113 -18.09 -6.11 -11.44
CA LEU A 113 -19.37 -5.45 -11.73
C LEU A 113 -19.89 -5.84 -13.11
N ASP A 114 -19.04 -6.00 -14.14
CA ASP A 114 -19.42 -6.43 -15.48
C ASP A 114 -19.91 -7.89 -15.51
N GLN A 115 -19.54 -8.71 -14.55
CA GLN A 115 -20.14 -10.04 -14.37
C GLN A 115 -21.54 -9.99 -13.73
N SER A 116 -21.94 -8.85 -13.17
CA SER A 116 -23.23 -8.69 -12.50
C SER A 116 -24.19 -7.72 -13.19
N ILE A 117 -23.79 -7.00 -14.24
CA ILE A 117 -24.62 -6.00 -14.91
C ILE A 117 -24.50 -6.14 -16.44
N THR A 118 -25.46 -6.79 -17.05
CA THR A 118 -25.75 -6.67 -18.47
C THR A 118 -26.48 -5.34 -18.73
N GLY A 119 -25.83 -4.42 -19.46
CA GLY A 119 -26.51 -3.34 -20.20
C GLY A 119 -26.34 -1.92 -19.71
N HIS A 120 -25.62 -1.19 -20.42
CA HIS A 120 -25.73 0.14 -21.07
C HIS A 120 -24.44 0.94 -21.00
N GLU A 121 -23.89 1.18 -22.21
CA GLU A 121 -22.77 2.09 -22.46
C GLU A 121 -23.17 3.55 -22.23
N ILE A 122 -22.36 4.29 -21.44
CA ILE A 122 -22.22 5.75 -21.60
C ILE A 122 -20.74 6.09 -21.56
N ARG A 123 -20.21 6.49 -22.71
CA ARG A 123 -18.87 7.06 -22.86
C ARG A 123 -18.86 8.46 -22.30
N GLN A 124 -18.17 8.67 -21.16
CA GLN A 124 -17.71 9.99 -20.75
C GLN A 124 -16.21 9.93 -20.47
N SER A 125 -15.48 10.91 -21.00
CA SER A 125 -14.02 11.07 -20.85
C SER A 125 -13.66 11.45 -19.41
N GLY A 126 -13.22 10.49 -18.64
CA GLY A 126 -12.78 10.59 -17.24
C GLY A 126 -13.15 9.32 -16.48
N PRO A 127 -12.37 8.90 -15.45
CA PRO A 127 -12.80 7.78 -14.63
C PRO A 127 -14.17 8.15 -14.02
N PRO A 128 -15.19 7.27 -14.16
CA PRO A 128 -16.51 7.55 -13.64
C PRO A 128 -16.46 7.74 -12.13
N PRO A 129 -17.26 8.64 -11.56
CA PRO A 129 -17.34 8.78 -10.09
C PRO A 129 -17.79 7.45 -9.51
N LEU A 130 -17.06 6.98 -8.48
CA LEU A 130 -17.41 5.75 -7.77
C LEU A 130 -18.77 5.93 -7.11
N ASP A 131 -19.79 5.28 -7.65
CA ASP A 131 -21.11 5.28 -7.03
C ASP A 131 -21.14 4.20 -5.94
N LEU A 132 -20.91 4.63 -4.69
CA LEU A 132 -20.86 3.74 -3.53
C LEU A 132 -22.18 2.96 -3.33
N SER A 133 -23.32 3.44 -3.88
CA SER A 133 -24.60 2.75 -3.78
C SER A 133 -24.67 1.49 -4.66
N LYS A 134 -23.76 1.38 -5.64
CA LYS A 134 -23.67 0.24 -6.58
C LYS A 134 -22.65 -0.82 -6.16
N ILE A 135 -21.95 -0.61 -5.05
CA ILE A 135 -20.97 -1.58 -4.56
C ILE A 135 -21.71 -2.80 -3.98
N ASN A 136 -21.45 -3.97 -4.55
CA ASN A 136 -21.88 -5.22 -3.95
C ASN A 136 -20.95 -5.59 -2.79
N PHE A 137 -21.34 -5.18 -1.58
CA PHE A 137 -20.56 -5.44 -0.36
C PHE A 137 -20.38 -6.92 -0.04
N GLU A 138 -21.30 -7.77 -0.47
CA GLU A 138 -21.22 -9.22 -0.26
C GLU A 138 -20.12 -9.84 -1.13
N ALA A 139 -20.08 -9.48 -2.42
CA ALA A 139 -18.99 -9.88 -3.33
C ALA A 139 -17.63 -9.35 -2.89
N LEU A 140 -17.58 -8.11 -2.40
CA LEU A 140 -16.39 -7.52 -1.82
C LEU A 140 -15.92 -8.28 -0.58
N GLY A 141 -16.86 -8.65 0.32
CA GLY A 141 -16.57 -9.44 1.51
C GLY A 141 -16.04 -10.84 1.21
N GLN A 142 -16.59 -11.52 0.19
CA GLN A 142 -16.09 -12.81 -0.26
C GLN A 142 -14.66 -12.70 -0.80
N ARG A 143 -14.37 -11.69 -1.64
CA ARG A 143 -13.03 -11.44 -2.16
C ARG A 143 -12.02 -11.19 -1.05
N PHE A 144 -12.37 -10.40 -0.04
CA PHE A 144 -11.50 -10.18 1.12
C PHE A 144 -11.19 -11.47 1.89
N LYS A 145 -12.16 -12.40 1.97
CA LYS A 145 -11.93 -13.72 2.60
C LYS A 145 -10.92 -14.56 1.85
N GLU A 146 -10.93 -14.50 0.52
CA GLU A 146 -10.08 -15.28 -0.39
C GLU A 146 -8.72 -14.62 -0.63
N SER A 147 -8.57 -13.33 -0.36
CA SER A 147 -7.31 -12.60 -0.61
C SER A 147 -6.18 -13.10 0.29
N LYS A 148 -5.02 -13.32 -0.33
CA LYS A 148 -3.75 -13.63 0.36
C LYS A 148 -3.17 -12.38 1.06
N HIS A 149 -3.44 -11.18 0.53
CA HIS A 149 -2.86 -9.90 1.00
C HIS A 149 -3.92 -8.95 1.54
N LYS A 150 -4.69 -9.40 2.54
CA LYS A 150 -5.86 -8.69 3.10
C LYS A 150 -5.55 -7.28 3.59
N ASN A 151 -4.40 -7.09 4.25
CA ASN A 151 -4.01 -5.77 4.77
C ASN A 151 -3.77 -4.78 3.63
N THR A 152 -3.09 -5.22 2.58
CA THR A 152 -2.83 -4.41 1.39
C THR A 152 -4.14 -4.01 0.71
N ASP A 153 -5.03 -4.96 0.47
CA ASP A 153 -6.33 -4.71 -0.18
C ASP A 153 -7.20 -3.75 0.66
N LEU A 154 -7.18 -3.90 1.99
CA LEU A 154 -7.90 -3.01 2.90
C LEU A 154 -7.37 -1.57 2.82
N GLU A 155 -6.05 -1.38 2.88
CA GLU A 155 -5.44 -0.05 2.84
C GLU A 155 -5.63 0.62 1.48
N VAL A 156 -5.56 -0.13 0.39
CA VAL A 156 -5.89 0.37 -0.96
C VAL A 156 -7.35 0.82 -1.04
N LEU A 157 -8.28 0.04 -0.48
CA LEU A 157 -9.70 0.41 -0.44
C LEU A 157 -9.91 1.68 0.40
N LYS A 158 -9.30 1.77 1.58
CA LYS A 158 -9.37 2.98 2.43
C LYS A 158 -8.83 4.21 1.68
N ALA A 159 -7.67 4.09 1.01
CA ALA A 159 -7.09 5.17 0.23
C ALA A 159 -8.00 5.62 -0.93
N ALA A 160 -8.62 4.68 -1.65
CA ALA A 160 -9.55 4.96 -2.74
C ALA A 160 -10.82 5.69 -2.25
N ILE A 161 -11.38 5.25 -1.11
CA ILE A 161 -12.56 5.90 -0.52
C ILE A 161 -12.21 7.32 -0.04
N ARG A 162 -11.06 7.52 0.63
CA ARG A 162 -10.60 8.85 1.03
C ARG A 162 -10.47 9.80 -0.15
N ALA A 163 -9.81 9.36 -1.21
CA ALA A 163 -9.65 10.17 -2.44
C ALA A 163 -11.01 10.55 -3.05
N GLN A 164 -11.99 9.64 -3.02
CA GLN A 164 -13.33 9.92 -3.53
C GLN A 164 -14.10 10.90 -2.64
N LEU A 165 -13.99 10.75 -1.31
CA LEU A 165 -14.59 11.68 -0.35
C LEU A 165 -14.02 13.09 -0.49
N GLU A 166 -12.70 13.23 -0.64
CA GLU A 166 -12.05 14.52 -0.88
C GLU A 166 -12.58 15.19 -2.14
N ARG A 167 -12.73 14.46 -3.25
CA ARG A 167 -13.34 14.98 -4.49
C ARG A 167 -14.79 15.40 -4.27
N MET A 168 -15.57 14.61 -3.53
CA MET A 168 -16.97 14.94 -3.24
C MET A 168 -17.09 16.20 -2.38
N ILE A 169 -16.19 16.42 -1.41
CA ILE A 169 -16.16 17.61 -0.57
C ILE A 169 -15.75 18.84 -1.38
N GLN A 170 -14.75 18.70 -2.27
CA GLN A 170 -14.34 19.77 -3.19
C GLN A 170 -15.48 20.23 -4.09
N LEU A 171 -16.33 19.29 -4.53
CA LEU A 171 -17.50 19.60 -5.37
C LEU A 171 -18.70 20.10 -4.57
N ASN A 172 -18.81 19.74 -3.29
CA ASN A 172 -19.95 20.14 -2.44
C ASN A 172 -19.56 20.09 -0.95
N HIS A 173 -19.28 21.27 -0.39
CA HIS A 173 -18.86 21.42 1.01
C HIS A 173 -19.89 20.92 2.05
N THR A 174 -21.16 20.81 1.70
CA THR A 174 -22.18 20.26 2.62
C THR A 174 -22.01 18.76 2.90
N ARG A 175 -21.10 18.09 2.19
CA ARG A 175 -20.80 16.65 2.35
C ARG A 175 -19.59 16.37 3.27
N ALA A 176 -19.05 17.38 3.94
CA ALA A 176 -17.93 17.22 4.88
C ALA A 176 -18.25 16.23 6.02
N ASP A 177 -19.49 16.11 6.43
CA ASP A 177 -19.95 15.18 7.48
C ASP A 177 -19.70 13.70 7.12
N PHE A 178 -19.74 13.35 5.83
CA PHE A 178 -19.46 11.97 5.39
C PHE A 178 -18.00 11.61 5.58
N ALA A 179 -17.07 12.53 5.36
CA ALA A 179 -15.65 12.29 5.58
C ALA A 179 -15.34 12.07 7.07
N SER A 180 -15.91 12.90 7.93
CA SER A 180 -15.74 12.77 9.39
C SER A 180 -16.28 11.44 9.92
N ARG A 181 -17.42 10.99 9.43
CA ARG A 181 -18.00 9.68 9.80
C ARG A 181 -17.15 8.51 9.28
N PHE A 182 -16.60 8.65 8.09
CA PHE A 182 -15.74 7.62 7.51
C PHE A 182 -14.42 7.49 8.29
N GLU A 183 -13.78 8.62 8.66
CA GLU A 183 -12.57 8.59 9.47
C GLU A 183 -12.84 7.96 10.86
N ALA A 184 -13.95 8.32 11.51
CA ALA A 184 -14.35 7.71 12.78
C ALA A 184 -14.58 6.19 12.66
N LEU A 185 -15.13 5.72 11.54
CA LEU A 185 -15.30 4.29 11.28
C LEU A 185 -13.95 3.58 11.14
N ILE A 186 -12.99 4.19 10.42
CA ILE A 186 -11.64 3.63 10.25
C ILE A 186 -10.91 3.54 11.58
N GLU A 187 -11.04 4.55 12.45
CA GLU A 187 -10.40 4.58 13.77
C GLU A 187 -10.97 3.53 14.72
N SER A 188 -12.20 3.07 14.49
CA SER A 188 -12.87 2.05 15.30
C SER A 188 -12.56 0.60 14.91
N CYS A 189 -11.85 0.39 13.78
CA CYS A 189 -11.44 -0.91 13.27
C CYS A 189 -9.99 -1.25 13.58
#